data_8c6a5b2f538a1369d6d320a49f0cbe41
#
_entry.id   8c6a5b2f538a1369d6d320a49f0cbe41
#
_cell.length_a   1.000
_cell.length_b   1.000
_cell.length_c   1.000
_cell.angle_alpha   90.00
_cell.angle_beta   90.00
_cell.angle_gamma   90.00
#
_symmetry.space_group_name_H-M   'P 1'
#
loop_
_entity.id
_entity.type
_entity.pdbx_description
1 polymer ?
#
loop_
_entity_poly.entity_id
_entity_poly.type
_entity_poly.pdbx_seq_one_letter_code
_entity_poly.pdbx_strand_id
1 'polypeptide(L)'
;HLKIESYKNFMLQSPSEGLVAGTIMSIQEKKSSKGTPFAIIKFSDHISEYELFLFSDLLIKNREKLKESNSFVLTLQKDKTTSEHNLPRVNVRKVVDLSDLVNKTYDKVSIELNYNENLKELDDLLKPGGNTKINIIIKKEKKIYKFELENTRKFDFATFNTIKDKQFVKKISF
;
A
#
# COMPACT_ATOMS: atom_id res chain seq x y z
N HIS A 1 -7.02 -0.97 -4.99
CA HIS A 1 -6.53 0.41 -4.78
C HIS A 1 -6.51 0.71 -3.29
N LEU A 2 -5.34 0.89 -2.69
CA LEU A 2 -5.23 1.46 -1.35
C LEU A 2 -5.50 2.96 -1.48
N LYS A 3 -6.59 3.44 -0.87
CA LYS A 3 -6.87 4.88 -0.78
C LYS A 3 -6.02 5.46 0.34
N ILE A 4 -4.82 5.91 0.00
CA ILE A 4 -3.91 6.57 0.93
C ILE A 4 -4.23 8.07 0.92
N GLU A 5 -4.34 8.67 2.09
CA GLU A 5 -4.62 10.09 2.28
C GLU A 5 -3.50 10.75 3.11
N SER A 6 -3.44 12.09 3.10
CA SER A 6 -2.53 12.81 3.99
C SER A 6 -3.01 12.71 5.44
N TYR A 7 -2.09 12.80 6.40
CA TYR A 7 -2.44 12.79 7.81
C TYR A 7 -3.43 13.91 8.18
N LYS A 8 -3.24 15.10 7.60
CA LYS A 8 -4.14 16.25 7.79
C LYS A 8 -5.57 15.91 7.32
N ASN A 9 -5.72 15.31 6.14
CA ASN A 9 -7.03 14.90 5.63
C ASN A 9 -7.66 13.81 6.48
N PHE A 10 -6.88 12.81 6.89
CA PHE A 10 -7.34 11.79 7.83
C PHE A 10 -7.89 12.41 9.10
N MET A 11 -7.20 13.39 9.71
CA MET A 11 -7.66 14.05 10.94
C MET A 11 -8.97 14.83 10.75
N LEU A 12 -9.17 15.46 9.59
CA LEU A 12 -10.34 16.28 9.27
C LEU A 12 -11.57 15.47 8.85
N GLN A 13 -11.36 14.27 8.30
CA GLN A 13 -12.46 13.44 7.79
C GLN A 13 -13.14 12.62 8.89
N SER A 14 -14.39 12.23 8.62
CA SER A 14 -15.22 11.47 9.55
C SER A 14 -14.84 10.00 9.78
N PRO A 15 -14.23 9.24 8.84
CA PRO A 15 -13.96 7.83 9.11
C PRO A 15 -13.03 7.66 10.30
N SER A 16 -13.38 6.69 11.15
CA SER A 16 -12.60 6.36 12.34
C SER A 16 -11.29 5.63 12.00
N GLU A 17 -11.18 5.09 10.81
CA GLU A 17 -10.00 4.36 10.32
C GLU A 17 -9.60 4.85 8.93
N GLY A 18 -8.30 4.97 8.67
CA GLY A 18 -7.75 5.39 7.39
C GLY A 18 -6.32 4.89 7.16
N LEU A 19 -5.87 5.02 5.91
CA LEU A 19 -4.50 4.71 5.50
C LEU A 19 -3.74 6.01 5.23
N VAL A 20 -2.62 6.17 5.91
CA VAL A 20 -1.72 7.32 5.75
C VAL A 20 -0.33 6.81 5.41
N ALA A 21 0.37 7.47 4.50
CA ALA A 21 1.77 7.17 4.24
C ALA A 21 2.65 8.27 4.83
N GLY A 22 3.82 7.88 5.34
CA GLY A 22 4.79 8.83 5.87
C GLY A 22 6.20 8.28 5.89
N THR A 23 7.16 9.18 5.82
CA THR A 23 8.59 8.91 5.96
C THR A 23 9.04 9.26 7.38
N ILE A 24 9.82 8.39 8.00
CA ILE A 24 10.32 8.63 9.36
C ILE A 24 11.38 9.74 9.35
N MET A 25 11.14 10.76 10.17
CA MET A 25 12.06 11.86 10.40
C MET A 25 12.94 11.64 11.65
N SER A 26 12.33 11.09 12.71
CA SER A 26 13.05 10.74 13.94
C SER A 26 12.30 9.67 14.72
N ILE A 27 13.04 8.94 15.58
CA ILE A 27 12.50 7.88 16.44
C ILE A 27 13.06 8.06 17.83
N GLN A 28 12.19 8.01 18.83
CA GLN A 28 12.57 8.01 20.24
C GLN A 28 11.93 6.81 20.94
N GLU A 29 12.73 5.80 21.25
CA GLU A 29 12.26 4.68 22.07
C GLU A 29 12.27 5.06 23.55
N LYS A 30 11.19 4.73 24.26
CA LYS A 30 10.98 5.00 25.68
C LYS A 30 10.40 3.77 26.37
N LYS A 31 10.37 3.80 27.71
CA LYS A 31 9.67 2.82 28.53
C LYS A 31 8.57 3.51 29.31
N SER A 32 7.41 2.88 29.37
CA SER A 32 6.33 3.32 30.26
C SER A 32 6.71 3.13 31.72
N SER A 33 5.92 3.68 32.66
CA SER A 33 6.09 3.44 34.10
C SER A 33 6.05 1.95 34.50
N LYS A 34 5.42 1.12 33.67
CA LYS A 34 5.35 -0.35 33.85
C LYS A 34 6.50 -1.09 33.14
N GLY A 35 7.50 -0.37 32.60
CA GLY A 35 8.63 -0.96 31.90
C GLY A 35 8.33 -1.40 30.45
N THR A 36 7.12 -1.22 29.94
CA THR A 36 6.73 -1.61 28.58
C THR A 36 7.33 -0.65 27.54
N PRO A 37 8.06 -1.15 26.53
CA PRO A 37 8.66 -0.28 25.52
C PRO A 37 7.61 0.30 24.59
N PHE A 38 7.81 1.56 24.19
CA PHE A 38 7.06 2.23 23.12
C PHE A 38 7.99 3.18 22.39
N ALA A 39 7.61 3.59 21.18
CA ALA A 39 8.34 4.61 20.43
C ALA A 39 7.44 5.80 20.12
N ILE A 40 8.01 6.99 20.20
CA ILE A 40 7.47 8.22 19.61
C ILE A 40 8.17 8.38 18.28
N ILE A 41 7.42 8.35 17.19
CA ILE A 41 7.97 8.44 15.84
C ILE A 41 7.40 9.67 15.16
N LYS A 42 8.29 10.54 14.71
CA LYS A 42 7.95 11.70 13.89
C LYS A 42 7.98 11.28 12.43
N PHE A 43 6.86 11.44 11.76
CA PHE A 43 6.68 11.19 10.33
C PHE A 43 6.49 12.51 9.58
N SER A 44 6.84 12.50 8.29
CA SER A 44 6.39 13.52 7.35
C SER A 44 5.66 12.89 6.18
N ASP A 45 4.60 13.53 5.73
CA ASP A 45 3.98 13.29 4.43
C ASP A 45 4.23 14.51 3.50
N HIS A 46 3.60 14.53 2.34
CA HIS A 46 3.77 15.64 1.37
C HIS A 46 3.12 16.98 1.80
N ILE A 47 2.39 16.99 2.93
CA ILE A 47 1.67 18.18 3.42
C ILE A 47 2.15 18.61 4.80
N SER A 48 2.45 17.66 5.69
CA SER A 48 2.64 17.93 7.12
C SER A 48 3.61 16.97 7.78
N GLU A 49 4.11 17.39 8.94
CA GLU A 49 4.80 16.54 9.91
C GLU A 49 3.83 16.18 11.04
N TYR A 50 3.93 14.97 11.57
CA TYR A 50 3.08 14.47 12.64
C TYR A 50 3.79 13.43 13.48
N GLU A 51 3.36 13.26 14.73
CA GLU A 51 3.91 12.29 15.66
C GLU A 51 2.90 11.20 15.96
N LEU A 52 3.38 9.95 16.02
CA LEU A 52 2.58 8.80 16.38
C LEU A 52 3.30 7.97 17.44
N PHE A 53 2.50 7.31 18.28
CA PHE A 53 2.99 6.38 19.30
C PHE A 53 2.87 4.95 18.76
N LEU A 54 4.00 4.22 18.70
CA LEU A 54 4.02 2.80 18.45
C LEU A 54 4.22 2.06 19.79
N PHE A 55 3.22 1.29 20.18
CA PHE A 55 3.29 0.47 21.38
C PHE A 55 3.97 -0.88 21.13
N SER A 56 4.32 -1.57 22.22
CA SER A 56 5.24 -2.70 22.26
C SER A 56 5.14 -3.69 21.09
N ASP A 57 3.96 -4.18 20.79
CA ASP A 57 3.79 -5.25 19.79
C ASP A 57 4.18 -4.80 18.37
N LEU A 58 3.72 -3.61 17.97
CA LEU A 58 4.05 -3.02 16.68
C LEU A 58 5.51 -2.57 16.62
N LEU A 59 6.04 -2.04 17.73
CA LEU A 59 7.43 -1.62 17.83
C LEU A 59 8.37 -2.81 17.69
N ILE A 60 8.16 -3.87 18.47
CA ILE A 60 9.01 -5.07 18.45
C ILE A 60 8.98 -5.74 17.07
N LYS A 61 7.77 -5.89 16.50
CA LYS A 61 7.59 -6.54 15.19
C LYS A 61 8.29 -5.81 14.05
N ASN A 62 8.39 -4.48 14.13
CA ASN A 62 8.89 -3.65 13.03
C ASN A 62 10.23 -2.97 13.33
N ARG A 63 10.84 -3.20 14.51
CA ARG A 63 12.00 -2.47 15.00
C ARG A 63 13.16 -2.38 13.99
N GLU A 64 13.48 -3.47 13.32
CA GLU A 64 14.60 -3.51 12.37
C GLU A 64 14.36 -2.62 11.14
N LYS A 65 13.09 -2.45 10.74
CA LYS A 65 12.67 -1.64 9.60
C LYS A 65 12.43 -0.18 9.97
N LEU A 66 12.10 0.11 11.24
CA LEU A 66 11.85 1.45 11.74
C LEU A 66 13.16 2.23 11.85
N LYS A 67 13.56 2.86 10.75
CA LYS A 67 14.78 3.69 10.65
C LYS A 67 14.42 5.03 9.99
N GLU A 68 15.16 6.05 10.33
CA GLU A 68 15.05 7.36 9.67
C GLU A 68 15.17 7.21 8.15
N SER A 69 14.44 8.01 7.42
CA SER A 69 14.31 8.01 5.97
C SER A 69 13.56 6.82 5.38
N ASN A 70 13.16 5.80 6.15
CA ASN A 70 12.28 4.75 5.67
C ASN A 70 10.82 5.23 5.62
N SER A 71 10.10 4.76 4.61
CA SER A 71 8.70 5.15 4.37
C SER A 71 7.75 3.99 4.63
N PHE A 72 6.61 4.31 5.23
CA PHE A 72 5.61 3.31 5.64
C PHE A 72 4.21 3.72 5.22
N VAL A 73 3.36 2.71 5.00
CA VAL A 73 1.91 2.87 4.99
C VAL A 73 1.38 2.42 6.34
N LEU A 74 0.66 3.30 7.01
CA LEU A 74 0.14 3.15 8.35
C LEU A 74 -1.39 3.02 8.29
N THR A 75 -1.95 2.00 8.95
CA THR A 75 -3.38 1.97 9.25
C THR A 75 -3.58 2.68 10.59
N LEU A 76 -4.28 3.79 10.55
CA LEU A 76 -4.55 4.63 11.71
C LEU A 76 -6.02 4.52 12.11
N GLN A 77 -6.27 4.56 13.43
CA GLN A 77 -7.61 4.58 13.99
C GLN A 77 -7.74 5.73 15.00
N LYS A 78 -8.81 6.52 14.85
CA LYS A 78 -9.19 7.54 15.84
C LYS A 78 -10.00 6.91 16.97
N ASP A 79 -9.64 7.22 18.20
CA ASP A 79 -10.49 6.90 19.34
C ASP A 79 -11.73 7.80 19.38
N LYS A 80 -12.85 7.22 19.77
CA LYS A 80 -14.10 7.97 19.99
C LYS A 80 -14.05 8.86 21.24
N THR A 81 -13.05 8.65 22.09
CA THR A 81 -12.86 9.42 23.31
C THR A 81 -12.23 10.76 22.96
N THR A 82 -12.99 11.83 23.04
CA THR A 82 -12.50 13.20 22.95
C THR A 82 -11.55 13.48 24.10
N SER A 83 -10.29 13.76 23.78
CA SER A 83 -9.36 14.36 24.74
C SER A 83 -9.88 15.76 25.14
N GLU A 84 -9.47 16.28 26.29
CA GLU A 84 -9.82 17.62 26.77
C GLU A 84 -9.54 18.76 25.74
N HIS A 85 -8.81 18.48 24.68
CA HIS A 85 -8.45 19.44 23.63
C HIS A 85 -9.20 19.23 22.30
N ASN A 86 -10.34 18.52 22.26
CA ASN A 86 -11.16 18.27 21.07
C ASN A 86 -10.44 17.54 19.90
N LEU A 87 -9.20 17.08 20.07
CA LEU A 87 -8.51 16.29 19.06
C LEU A 87 -8.61 14.80 19.41
N PRO A 88 -9.06 13.95 18.45
CA PRO A 88 -9.15 12.52 18.70
C PRO A 88 -7.74 11.94 18.88
N ARG A 89 -7.59 11.03 19.83
CA ARG A 89 -6.37 10.23 19.96
C ARG A 89 -6.27 9.29 18.75
N VAL A 90 -5.08 9.22 18.16
CA VAL A 90 -4.81 8.37 17.02
C VAL A 90 -3.99 7.16 17.45
N ASN A 91 -4.46 5.97 17.13
CA ASN A 91 -3.76 4.71 17.34
C ASN A 91 -3.28 4.13 16.03
N VAL A 92 -2.03 3.64 16.01
CA VAL A 92 -1.51 2.87 14.89
C VAL A 92 -1.97 1.42 15.05
N ARG A 93 -2.65 0.89 14.04
CA ARG A 93 -3.14 -0.51 14.00
C ARG A 93 -2.24 -1.42 13.19
N LYS A 94 -1.64 -0.87 12.13
CA LYS A 94 -0.76 -1.64 11.25
C LYS A 94 0.32 -0.74 10.69
N VAL A 95 1.50 -1.31 10.52
CA VAL A 95 2.67 -0.69 9.89
C VAL A 95 3.10 -1.60 8.74
N VAL A 96 3.22 -1.06 7.54
CA VAL A 96 3.68 -1.78 6.36
C VAL A 96 4.79 -0.96 5.71
N ASP A 97 5.96 -1.55 5.55
CA ASP A 97 7.07 -0.92 4.85
C ASP A 97 6.67 -0.67 3.38
N LEU A 98 6.89 0.54 2.90
CA LEU A 98 6.54 0.89 1.53
C LEU A 98 7.35 0.07 0.52
N SER A 99 8.59 -0.28 0.84
CA SER A 99 9.42 -1.15 -0.01
C SER A 99 8.82 -2.55 -0.18
N ASP A 100 8.22 -3.11 0.87
CA ASP A 100 7.54 -4.40 0.80
C ASP A 100 6.32 -4.35 -0.14
N LEU A 101 5.61 -3.21 -0.17
CA LEU A 101 4.47 -3.02 -1.07
C LEU A 101 4.89 -2.84 -2.52
N VAL A 102 5.96 -2.07 -2.75
CA VAL A 102 6.49 -1.80 -4.10
C VAL A 102 7.11 -3.05 -4.70
N ASN A 103 7.83 -3.83 -3.88
CA ASN A 103 8.51 -5.05 -4.31
C ASN A 103 7.63 -6.31 -4.24
N LYS A 104 6.34 -6.15 -3.89
CA LYS A 104 5.43 -7.29 -3.84
C LYS A 104 5.33 -7.95 -5.21
N THR A 105 5.73 -9.21 -5.28
CA THR A 105 5.50 -10.07 -6.44
C THR A 105 4.15 -10.77 -6.32
N TYR A 106 3.54 -11.07 -7.44
CA TYR A 106 2.28 -11.78 -7.51
C TYR A 106 2.50 -13.11 -8.23
N ASP A 107 1.99 -14.20 -7.67
CA ASP A 107 2.09 -15.52 -8.30
C ASP A 107 1.26 -15.57 -9.58
N LYS A 108 0.10 -14.91 -9.56
CA LYS A 108 -0.83 -14.89 -10.69
C LYS A 108 -1.53 -13.55 -10.80
N VAL A 109 -1.65 -13.04 -12.03
CA VAL A 109 -2.38 -11.82 -12.35
C VAL A 109 -3.31 -12.08 -13.52
N SER A 110 -4.54 -11.58 -13.44
CA SER A 110 -5.52 -11.63 -14.52
C SER A 110 -5.80 -10.24 -15.05
N ILE A 111 -5.64 -10.04 -16.36
CA ILE A 111 -5.85 -8.76 -17.05
C ILE A 111 -7.05 -8.92 -17.99
N GLU A 112 -8.14 -8.23 -17.69
CA GLU A 112 -9.32 -8.16 -18.56
C GLU A 112 -9.12 -7.01 -19.55
N LEU A 113 -9.25 -7.31 -20.84
CA LEU A 113 -9.09 -6.36 -21.94
C LEU A 113 -10.45 -5.95 -22.51
N ASN A 114 -10.54 -4.71 -22.95
CA ASN A 114 -11.68 -4.20 -23.72
C ASN A 114 -11.66 -4.73 -25.16
N TYR A 115 -10.44 -4.86 -25.75
CA TYR A 115 -10.21 -5.23 -27.16
C TYR A 115 -9.06 -6.23 -27.25
N ASN A 116 -9.06 -7.03 -28.31
CA ASN A 116 -7.98 -7.98 -28.62
C ASN A 116 -6.87 -7.38 -29.49
N GLU A 117 -7.06 -6.20 -30.05
CA GLU A 117 -6.15 -5.55 -30.98
C GLU A 117 -4.82 -5.09 -30.37
N ASN A 118 -4.81 -4.89 -29.05
CA ASN A 118 -3.65 -4.38 -28.31
C ASN A 118 -2.83 -5.46 -27.60
N LEU A 119 -2.98 -6.74 -27.98
CA LEU A 119 -2.24 -7.83 -27.33
C LEU A 119 -0.74 -7.68 -27.49
N LYS A 120 -0.25 -7.18 -28.63
CA LYS A 120 1.18 -6.96 -28.85
C LYS A 120 1.72 -5.86 -27.92
N GLU A 121 1.01 -4.75 -27.79
CA GLU A 121 1.40 -3.67 -26.87
C GLU A 121 1.41 -4.17 -25.42
N LEU A 122 0.45 -5.00 -25.03
CA LEU A 122 0.43 -5.59 -23.70
C LEU A 122 1.62 -6.53 -23.48
N ASP A 123 1.97 -7.37 -24.45
CA ASP A 123 3.13 -8.29 -24.35
C ASP A 123 4.45 -7.51 -24.24
N ASP A 124 4.61 -6.43 -24.99
CA ASP A 124 5.79 -5.54 -24.91
C ASP A 124 5.94 -4.88 -23.51
N LEU A 125 4.82 -4.59 -22.84
CA LEU A 125 4.80 -4.03 -21.49
C LEU A 125 5.05 -5.09 -20.40
N LEU A 126 4.69 -6.34 -20.66
CA LEU A 126 4.88 -7.48 -19.77
C LEU A 126 6.25 -8.12 -19.97
N LYS A 127 7.29 -7.52 -19.40
CA LYS A 127 8.68 -7.97 -19.58
C LYS A 127 8.88 -9.43 -19.14
N PRO A 128 9.64 -10.22 -19.91
CA PRO A 128 10.00 -11.58 -19.52
C PRO A 128 10.92 -11.60 -18.28
N GLY A 129 11.14 -12.78 -17.71
CA GLY A 129 12.12 -13.00 -16.63
C GLY A 129 11.59 -12.75 -15.21
N GLY A 130 10.27 -12.76 -15.02
CA GLY A 130 9.64 -12.75 -13.69
C GLY A 130 9.01 -14.09 -13.34
N ASN A 131 8.34 -14.13 -12.18
CA ASN A 131 7.70 -15.34 -11.64
C ASN A 131 6.17 -15.29 -11.70
N THR A 132 5.57 -14.23 -12.25
CA THR A 132 4.12 -14.04 -12.29
C THR A 132 3.50 -14.72 -13.51
N LYS A 133 2.52 -15.59 -13.29
CA LYS A 133 1.65 -16.13 -14.34
C LYS A 133 0.62 -15.09 -14.75
N ILE A 134 0.51 -14.82 -16.03
CA ILE A 134 -0.43 -13.84 -16.56
C ILE A 134 -1.57 -14.53 -17.31
N ASN A 135 -2.79 -14.25 -16.88
CA ASN A 135 -4.02 -14.60 -17.58
C ASN A 135 -4.59 -13.37 -18.28
N ILE A 136 -4.90 -13.52 -19.54
CA ILE A 136 -5.60 -12.51 -20.33
C ILE A 136 -7.04 -12.93 -20.47
N ILE A 137 -7.97 -12.03 -20.18
CA ILE A 137 -9.42 -12.26 -20.26
C ILE A 137 -10.00 -11.29 -21.28
N ILE A 138 -10.65 -11.83 -22.30
CA ILE A 138 -11.37 -11.05 -23.31
C ILE A 138 -12.83 -11.45 -23.27
N LYS A 139 -13.71 -10.48 -23.07
CA LYS A 139 -15.17 -10.67 -23.13
C LYS A 139 -15.68 -10.12 -24.45
N LYS A 140 -16.20 -11.01 -25.30
CA LYS A 140 -16.82 -10.62 -26.57
C LYS A 140 -18.23 -11.22 -26.64
N GLU A 141 -19.24 -10.34 -26.80
CA GLU A 141 -20.64 -10.71 -26.79
C GLU A 141 -21.00 -11.46 -25.49
N LYS A 142 -21.47 -12.72 -25.59
CA LYS A 142 -21.78 -13.61 -24.44
C LYS A 142 -20.67 -14.60 -24.10
N LYS A 143 -19.49 -14.51 -24.76
CA LYS A 143 -18.38 -15.46 -24.58
C LYS A 143 -17.23 -14.82 -23.81
N ILE A 144 -16.58 -15.64 -22.97
CA ILE A 144 -15.39 -15.27 -22.21
C ILE A 144 -14.25 -16.13 -22.71
N TYR A 145 -13.21 -15.49 -23.22
CA TYR A 145 -11.97 -16.13 -23.63
C TYR A 145 -10.92 -15.89 -22.56
N LYS A 146 -10.24 -16.95 -22.13
CA LYS A 146 -9.15 -16.88 -21.15
C LYS A 146 -7.91 -17.50 -21.75
N PHE A 147 -6.81 -16.80 -21.70
CA PHE A 147 -5.50 -17.23 -22.20
C PHE A 147 -4.50 -17.09 -21.06
N GLU A 148 -3.73 -18.12 -20.76
CA GLU A 148 -2.56 -18.03 -19.91
C GLU A 148 -1.33 -17.85 -20.81
N LEU A 149 -0.49 -16.85 -20.52
CA LEU A 149 0.77 -16.70 -21.27
C LEU A 149 1.69 -17.86 -20.94
N GLU A 150 2.32 -18.43 -21.95
CA GLU A 150 3.17 -19.62 -21.82
C GLU A 150 4.32 -19.40 -20.85
N ASN A 151 4.94 -18.21 -20.87
CA ASN A 151 6.03 -17.86 -19.99
C ASN A 151 5.60 -16.88 -18.89
N THR A 152 6.19 -17.03 -17.70
CA THR A 152 6.00 -16.08 -16.61
C THR A 152 6.58 -14.71 -16.97
N ARG A 153 6.04 -13.66 -16.35
CA ARG A 153 6.42 -12.27 -16.59
C ARG A 153 6.83 -11.59 -15.30
N LYS A 154 7.63 -10.53 -15.43
CA LYS A 154 7.84 -9.59 -14.33
C LYS A 154 6.60 -8.72 -14.19
N PHE A 155 5.92 -8.83 -13.05
CA PHE A 155 4.75 -8.02 -12.73
C PHE A 155 4.92 -7.43 -11.33
N ASP A 156 5.42 -6.22 -11.28
CA ASP A 156 5.62 -5.41 -10.07
C ASP A 156 4.70 -4.19 -10.07
N PHE A 157 4.83 -3.34 -9.07
CA PHE A 157 4.05 -2.12 -8.93
C PHE A 157 4.27 -1.14 -10.12
N ALA A 158 5.49 -1.07 -10.66
CA ALA A 158 5.79 -0.23 -11.82
C ALA A 158 5.05 -0.74 -13.06
N THR A 159 5.09 -2.04 -13.33
CA THR A 159 4.35 -2.70 -14.42
C THR A 159 2.84 -2.49 -14.25
N PHE A 160 2.31 -2.68 -13.03
CA PHE A 160 0.91 -2.42 -12.73
C PHE A 160 0.51 -0.98 -13.08
N ASN A 161 1.30 0.01 -12.62
CA ASN A 161 1.00 1.43 -12.90
C ASN A 161 1.06 1.78 -14.38
N THR A 162 1.98 1.16 -15.13
CA THR A 162 2.09 1.38 -16.57
C THR A 162 0.87 0.83 -17.33
N ILE A 163 0.33 -0.32 -16.89
CA ILE A 163 -0.72 -1.04 -17.61
C ILE A 163 -2.12 -0.58 -17.18
N LYS A 164 -2.35 -0.26 -15.89
CA LYS A 164 -3.70 0.01 -15.33
C LYS A 164 -4.47 1.14 -16.02
N ASP A 165 -3.75 2.14 -16.53
CA ASP A 165 -4.34 3.34 -17.13
C ASP A 165 -4.42 3.26 -18.67
N LYS A 166 -4.03 2.11 -19.26
CA LYS A 166 -4.17 1.89 -20.69
C LYS A 166 -5.64 1.72 -21.08
N GLN A 167 -6.08 2.41 -22.13
CA GLN A 167 -7.48 2.41 -22.58
C GLN A 167 -8.01 1.00 -22.92
N PHE A 168 -7.14 0.10 -23.36
CA PHE A 168 -7.51 -1.28 -23.68
C PHE A 168 -7.60 -2.19 -22.44
N VAL A 169 -7.16 -1.75 -21.26
CA VAL A 169 -7.24 -2.51 -20.02
C VAL A 169 -8.51 -2.13 -19.24
N LYS A 170 -9.37 -3.10 -19.05
CA LYS A 170 -10.62 -2.92 -18.29
C LYS A 170 -10.46 -3.15 -16.82
N LYS A 171 -9.72 -4.20 -16.44
CA LYS A 171 -9.54 -4.61 -15.05
C LYS A 171 -8.28 -5.44 -14.88
N ILE A 172 -7.59 -5.23 -13.77
CA ILE A 172 -6.50 -6.09 -13.29
C ILE A 172 -6.94 -6.71 -11.96
N SER A 173 -6.71 -8.03 -11.80
CA SER A 173 -7.06 -8.79 -10.58
C SER A 173 -5.87 -9.67 -10.18
N PHE A 174 -5.65 -9.81 -8.88
CA PHE A 174 -4.54 -10.53 -8.24
C PHE A 174 -5.03 -11.78 -7.55
#